data_7f5734fb1a4eac9b069187144a9c468e
#
_entry.id   7f5734fb1a4eac9b069187144a9c468e
#
_cell.length_a   1.000
_cell.length_b   1.000
_cell.length_c   1.000
_cell.angle_alpha   90.00
_cell.angle_beta   90.00
_cell.angle_gamma   90.00
#
_symmetry.space_group_name_H-M   'P 1'
#
loop_
_entity.id
_entity.type
_entity.pdbx_description
1 polymer ?
#
loop_
_entity_poly.entity_id
_entity_poly.type
_entity_poly.pdbx_seq_one_letter_code
_entity_poly.pdbx_strand_id
1 'polypeptide(L)'
;QNRSCCNIIYRLGLNIVMLLTLLLSMLLFAGSFLTTCYADNMETQQVLLRPDNPLWNLLELAGFGLLFCGCLYLYEKIGEKFRRGLLVFTLTFVFGLGILLILFGRTVPAADALSVYNAAAEWILGNTDIIHPTVSYLSYYPQQIGLMAFLELLLRIWNLTGLSVPAWHFIKLVYVCLLCGAIWFQYLSLQYLWPENYKKISCCYLVLVCCNLPMIM
;
A
#
# COMPACT_ATOMS: atom_id res chain seq x y z
N GLN A 1 -33.58 3.71 30.88
CA GLN A 1 -32.45 4.47 31.43
C GLN A 1 -31.08 3.93 30.94
N ASN A 2 -30.89 2.60 30.83
CA ASN A 2 -29.61 1.98 30.42
C ASN A 2 -29.22 2.27 28.95
N ARG A 3 -30.17 2.40 28.01
CA ARG A 3 -29.86 2.70 26.63
C ARG A 3 -29.30 4.11 26.42
N SER A 4 -29.72 5.09 27.22
CA SER A 4 -29.24 6.46 27.15
C SER A 4 -27.77 6.59 27.57
N CYS A 5 -27.40 5.90 28.67
CA CYS A 5 -26.02 5.91 29.18
C CYS A 5 -25.05 5.23 28.24
N CYS A 6 -25.43 4.09 27.61
CA CYS A 6 -24.63 3.38 26.61
C CYS A 6 -24.37 4.23 25.38
N ASN A 7 -25.36 5.00 24.92
CA ASN A 7 -25.19 5.92 23.78
C ASN A 7 -24.26 7.09 24.11
N ILE A 8 -24.25 7.58 25.34
CA ILE A 8 -23.33 8.67 25.74
C ILE A 8 -21.90 8.16 25.78
N ILE A 9 -21.67 6.98 26.38
CA ILE A 9 -20.32 6.36 26.43
C ILE A 9 -19.81 6.06 25.01
N TYR A 10 -20.67 5.53 24.14
CA TYR A 10 -20.31 5.26 22.74
C TYR A 10 -19.92 6.55 22.00
N ARG A 11 -20.72 7.62 22.11
CA ARG A 11 -20.42 8.92 21.49
C ARG A 11 -19.13 9.53 22.04
N LEU A 12 -18.89 9.43 23.34
CA LEU A 12 -17.66 9.91 23.97
C LEU A 12 -16.45 9.15 23.41
N GLY A 13 -16.52 7.81 23.37
CA GLY A 13 -15.48 6.97 22.79
C GLY A 13 -15.20 7.31 21.32
N LEU A 14 -16.25 7.49 20.51
CA LEU A 14 -16.12 7.89 19.11
C LEU A 14 -15.42 9.26 18.96
N ASN A 15 -15.82 10.25 19.77
CA ASN A 15 -15.20 11.58 19.76
C ASN A 15 -13.73 11.54 20.17
N ILE A 16 -13.37 10.72 21.16
CA ILE A 16 -11.97 10.55 21.58
C ILE A 16 -11.15 9.91 20.42
N VAL A 17 -11.67 8.86 19.80
CA VAL A 17 -10.99 8.22 18.65
C VAL A 17 -10.82 9.21 17.51
N MET A 18 -11.86 9.96 17.16
CA MET A 18 -11.79 10.99 16.11
C MET A 18 -10.76 12.07 16.44
N LEU A 19 -10.71 12.55 17.69
CA LEU A 19 -9.73 13.56 18.12
C LEU A 19 -8.30 13.01 18.04
N LEU A 20 -8.06 11.79 18.51
CA LEU A 20 -6.75 11.14 18.46
C LEU A 20 -6.31 10.91 16.99
N THR A 21 -7.22 10.47 16.13
CA THR A 21 -6.95 10.31 14.70
C THR A 21 -6.60 11.64 14.05
N LEU A 22 -7.33 12.70 14.37
CA LEU A 22 -7.05 14.04 13.84
C LEU A 22 -5.68 14.55 14.31
N LEU A 23 -5.35 14.41 15.60
CA LEU A 23 -4.06 14.82 16.14
C LEU A 23 -2.91 14.03 15.50
N LEU A 24 -3.05 12.71 15.37
CA LEU A 24 -2.04 11.88 14.72
C LEU A 24 -1.86 12.27 13.25
N SER A 25 -2.96 12.49 12.52
CA SER A 25 -2.92 12.92 11.12
C SER A 25 -2.25 14.29 10.97
N MET A 26 -2.51 15.23 11.89
CA MET A 26 -1.85 16.55 11.88
C MET A 26 -0.35 16.43 12.15
N LEU A 27 0.06 15.58 13.09
CA LEU A 27 1.49 15.35 13.38
C LEU A 27 2.21 14.70 12.20
N LEU A 28 1.61 13.69 11.58
CA LEU A 28 2.15 13.04 10.40
C LEU A 28 2.24 14.01 9.22
N PHE A 29 1.19 14.81 9.00
CA PHE A 29 1.19 15.84 7.96
C PHE A 29 2.28 16.89 8.19
N ALA A 30 2.37 17.43 9.41
CA ALA A 30 3.40 18.41 9.73
C ALA A 30 4.81 17.84 9.59
N GLY A 31 5.04 16.60 10.04
CA GLY A 31 6.30 15.90 9.88
C GLY A 31 6.68 15.72 8.41
N SER A 32 5.78 15.17 7.60
CA SER A 32 6.02 14.94 6.16
C SER A 32 6.08 16.23 5.34
N PHE A 33 5.44 17.31 5.80
CA PHE A 33 5.49 18.61 5.13
C PHE A 33 6.81 19.36 5.39
N LEU A 34 7.40 19.16 6.56
CA LEU A 34 8.59 19.90 6.98
C LEU A 34 9.89 19.13 6.76
N THR A 35 9.83 17.80 6.70
CA THR A 35 11.02 16.96 6.66
C THR A 35 10.83 15.73 5.79
N THR A 36 11.87 15.39 5.01
CA THR A 36 11.97 14.09 4.33
C THR A 36 12.91 13.18 5.11
N CYS A 37 12.49 11.93 5.29
CA CYS A 37 13.30 10.87 5.83
C CYS A 37 13.99 10.13 4.68
N TYR A 38 15.30 10.00 4.73
CA TYR A 38 15.99 9.09 3.83
C TYR A 38 17.06 8.29 4.59
N ALA A 39 17.33 7.08 4.12
CA ALA A 39 18.40 6.28 4.66
C ALA A 39 19.71 6.64 3.95
N ASP A 40 20.67 7.16 4.71
CA ASP A 40 21.99 7.54 4.15
C ASP A 40 22.79 6.29 3.76
N ASN A 41 22.63 5.22 4.55
CA ASN A 41 23.26 3.93 4.27
C ASN A 41 22.31 2.79 4.66
N MET A 42 22.02 1.90 3.69
CA MET A 42 21.20 0.73 3.96
C MET A 42 21.81 -0.25 4.97
N GLU A 43 23.15 -0.24 5.13
CA GLU A 43 23.83 -1.11 6.07
C GLU A 43 23.68 -0.65 7.53
N THR A 44 23.65 0.65 7.75
CA THR A 44 23.56 1.21 9.11
C THR A 44 22.14 1.47 9.56
N GLN A 45 21.16 1.40 8.64
CA GLN A 45 19.75 1.74 8.89
C GLN A 45 19.54 3.11 9.57
N GLN A 46 20.51 4.02 9.43
CA GLN A 46 20.40 5.35 9.97
C GLN A 46 19.42 6.16 9.14
N VAL A 47 18.36 6.59 9.79
CA VAL A 47 17.36 7.48 9.20
C VAL A 47 17.79 8.91 9.49
N LEU A 48 18.10 9.64 8.42
CA LEU A 48 18.41 11.06 8.50
C LEU A 48 17.15 11.86 8.14
N LEU A 49 16.82 12.82 9.01
CA LEU A 49 15.79 13.81 8.77
C LEU A 49 16.41 15.01 8.07
N ARG A 50 15.97 15.29 6.86
CA ARG A 50 16.39 16.47 6.11
C ARG A 50 15.24 17.46 6.02
N PRO A 51 15.47 18.75 6.36
CA PRO A 51 14.41 19.76 6.20
C PRO A 51 14.10 19.96 4.72
N ASP A 52 12.83 19.95 4.38
CA ASP A 52 12.34 20.21 3.04
C ASP A 52 12.13 21.72 2.79
N ASN A 53 12.06 22.08 1.53
CA ASN A 53 11.66 23.44 1.16
C ASN A 53 10.14 23.55 1.22
N PRO A 54 9.56 24.29 2.20
CA PRO A 54 8.12 24.36 2.39
C PRO A 54 7.37 24.98 1.20
N LEU A 55 8.06 25.77 0.34
CA LEU A 55 7.45 26.32 -0.88
C LEU A 55 7.14 25.24 -1.90
N TRP A 56 8.05 24.27 -2.11
CA TRP A 56 7.80 23.14 -3.02
C TRP A 56 6.64 22.29 -2.52
N ASN A 57 6.63 21.96 -1.24
CA ASN A 57 5.58 21.16 -0.62
C ASN A 57 4.21 21.90 -0.69
N LEU A 58 4.20 23.23 -0.56
CA LEU A 58 3.00 24.04 -0.75
C LEU A 58 2.51 23.99 -2.21
N LEU A 59 3.42 24.07 -3.18
CA LEU A 59 3.08 23.98 -4.60
C LEU A 59 2.52 22.61 -4.96
N GLU A 60 3.11 21.54 -4.42
CA GLU A 60 2.59 20.18 -4.57
C GLU A 60 1.20 20.05 -3.97
N LEU A 61 0.99 20.53 -2.75
CA LEU A 61 -0.31 20.52 -2.09
C LEU A 61 -1.37 21.29 -2.89
N ALA A 62 -1.00 22.47 -3.43
CA ALA A 62 -1.87 23.25 -4.29
C ALA A 62 -2.19 22.50 -5.60
N GLY A 63 -1.19 21.85 -6.21
CA GLY A 63 -1.37 21.00 -7.39
C GLY A 63 -2.34 19.84 -7.13
N PHE A 64 -2.19 19.16 -6.00
CA PHE A 64 -3.14 18.14 -5.55
C PHE A 64 -4.55 18.70 -5.36
N GLY A 65 -4.69 19.83 -4.69
CA GLY A 65 -5.97 20.50 -4.49
C GLY A 65 -6.66 20.82 -5.82
N LEU A 66 -5.93 21.36 -6.78
CA LEU A 66 -6.45 21.65 -8.13
C LEU A 66 -6.86 20.37 -8.86
N LEU A 67 -6.09 19.32 -8.76
CA LEU A 67 -6.39 18.04 -9.37
C LEU A 67 -7.67 17.42 -8.77
N PHE A 68 -7.83 17.47 -7.44
CA PHE A 68 -9.06 17.05 -6.77
C PHE A 68 -10.27 17.86 -7.21
N CYS A 69 -10.17 19.18 -7.19
CA CYS A 69 -11.25 20.07 -7.63
C CYS A 69 -11.61 19.82 -9.10
N GLY A 70 -10.61 19.64 -9.96
CA GLY A 70 -10.80 19.30 -11.37
C GLY A 70 -11.53 17.97 -11.55
N CYS A 71 -11.17 16.94 -10.82
CA CYS A 71 -11.86 15.65 -10.87
C CYS A 71 -13.30 15.73 -10.38
N LEU A 72 -13.58 16.47 -9.30
CA LEU A 72 -14.94 16.67 -8.82
C LEU A 72 -15.78 17.45 -9.83
N TYR A 73 -15.22 18.50 -10.43
CA TYR A 73 -15.88 19.26 -11.49
C TYR A 73 -16.20 18.38 -12.71
N LEU A 74 -15.25 17.57 -13.17
CA LEU A 74 -15.47 16.63 -14.27
C LEU A 74 -16.53 15.59 -13.92
N TYR A 75 -16.52 15.11 -12.67
CA TYR A 75 -17.56 14.20 -12.21
C TYR A 75 -18.95 14.85 -12.24
N GLU A 76 -19.08 16.10 -11.81
CA GLU A 76 -20.36 16.84 -11.84
C GLU A 76 -20.85 17.09 -13.27
N LYS A 77 -19.94 17.30 -14.22
CA LYS A 77 -20.25 17.54 -15.63
C LYS A 77 -20.57 16.27 -16.43
N ILE A 78 -19.80 15.21 -16.25
CA ILE A 78 -19.85 13.97 -17.06
C ILE A 78 -20.60 12.85 -16.30
N GLY A 79 -20.58 12.91 -14.98
CA GLY A 79 -21.30 11.97 -14.11
C GLY A 79 -20.65 10.59 -14.04
N GLU A 80 -21.51 9.57 -14.06
CA GLU A 80 -21.14 8.18 -13.86
C GLU A 80 -20.13 7.63 -14.89
N LYS A 81 -20.17 8.12 -16.13
CA LYS A 81 -19.21 7.72 -17.17
C LYS A 81 -17.79 8.13 -16.81
N PHE A 82 -17.60 9.33 -16.24
CA PHE A 82 -16.30 9.78 -15.77
C PHE A 82 -15.76 8.88 -14.64
N ARG A 83 -16.60 8.58 -13.66
CA ARG A 83 -16.22 7.74 -12.51
C ARG A 83 -15.77 6.33 -12.96
N ARG A 84 -16.52 5.70 -13.87
CA ARG A 84 -16.15 4.39 -14.43
C ARG A 84 -14.86 4.47 -15.25
N GLY A 85 -14.71 5.51 -16.06
CA GLY A 85 -13.51 5.77 -16.83
C GLY A 85 -12.29 5.95 -15.94
N LEU A 86 -12.43 6.70 -14.84
CA LEU A 86 -11.38 6.91 -13.86
C LEU A 86 -10.97 5.60 -13.15
N LEU A 87 -11.94 4.75 -12.81
CA LEU A 87 -11.64 3.42 -12.24
C LEU A 87 -10.83 2.56 -13.21
N VAL A 88 -11.28 2.46 -14.48
CA VAL A 88 -10.57 1.70 -15.50
C VAL A 88 -9.17 2.27 -15.72
N PHE A 89 -9.05 3.59 -15.81
CA PHE A 89 -7.75 4.26 -15.93
C PHE A 89 -6.84 3.94 -14.76
N THR A 90 -7.33 4.06 -13.52
CA THR A 90 -6.55 3.77 -12.31
C THR A 90 -6.04 2.33 -12.32
N LEU A 91 -6.92 1.36 -12.54
CA LEU A 91 -6.51 -0.06 -12.57
C LEU A 91 -5.52 -0.36 -13.69
N THR A 92 -5.73 0.20 -14.89
CA THR A 92 -4.81 0.04 -16.02
C THR A 92 -3.46 0.71 -15.75
N PHE A 93 -3.47 1.88 -15.14
CA PHE A 93 -2.26 2.62 -14.76
C PHE A 93 -1.45 1.85 -13.71
N VAL A 94 -2.10 1.37 -12.64
CA VAL A 94 -1.46 0.55 -11.61
C VAL A 94 -0.86 -0.72 -12.21
N PHE A 95 -1.65 -1.44 -13.00
CA PHE A 95 -1.20 -2.67 -13.63
C PHE A 95 -0.05 -2.41 -14.61
N GLY A 96 -0.17 -1.40 -15.46
CA GLY A 96 0.86 -1.02 -16.43
C GLY A 96 2.17 -0.60 -15.76
N LEU A 97 2.09 0.24 -14.72
CA LEU A 97 3.26 0.62 -13.93
C LEU A 97 3.89 -0.60 -13.26
N GLY A 98 3.07 -1.50 -12.70
CA GLY A 98 3.55 -2.76 -12.11
C GLY A 98 4.28 -3.63 -13.13
N ILE A 99 3.76 -3.77 -14.36
CA ILE A 99 4.45 -4.50 -15.44
C ILE A 99 5.78 -3.84 -15.80
N LEU A 100 5.83 -2.52 -15.90
CA LEU A 100 7.09 -1.81 -16.14
C LEU A 100 8.12 -2.09 -15.05
N LEU A 101 7.72 -2.06 -13.79
CA LEU A 101 8.60 -2.39 -12.66
C LEU A 101 9.03 -3.87 -12.65
N ILE A 102 8.22 -4.78 -13.16
CA ILE A 102 8.62 -6.18 -13.34
C ILE A 102 9.68 -6.29 -14.42
N LEU A 103 9.51 -5.63 -15.55
CA LEU A 103 10.40 -5.73 -16.70
C LEU A 103 11.75 -5.02 -16.47
N PHE A 104 11.74 -3.86 -15.83
CA PHE A 104 12.93 -3.03 -15.65
C PHE A 104 13.50 -3.07 -14.23
N GLY A 105 12.81 -3.71 -13.29
CA GLY A 105 13.23 -3.83 -11.92
C GLY A 105 14.19 -5.00 -11.67
N ARG A 106 14.65 -5.12 -10.43
CA ARG A 106 15.54 -6.20 -10.02
C ARG A 106 14.88 -7.58 -10.22
N THR A 107 15.68 -8.54 -10.66
CA THR A 107 15.25 -9.93 -10.85
C THR A 107 15.26 -10.74 -9.54
N VAL A 108 15.86 -10.20 -8.50
CA VAL A 108 16.01 -10.82 -7.18
C VAL A 108 15.55 -9.81 -6.11
N PRO A 109 14.88 -10.25 -5.04
CA PRO A 109 14.55 -9.38 -3.91
C PRO A 109 15.82 -8.86 -3.21
N ALA A 110 15.67 -7.84 -2.39
CA ALA A 110 16.76 -7.26 -1.60
C ALA A 110 16.38 -7.19 -0.12
N ALA A 111 17.39 -7.07 0.75
CA ALA A 111 17.25 -6.92 2.19
C ALA A 111 16.35 -8.01 2.82
N ASP A 112 15.41 -7.63 3.68
CA ASP A 112 14.52 -8.53 4.39
C ASP A 112 13.67 -9.40 3.45
N ALA A 113 13.25 -8.85 2.31
CA ALA A 113 12.50 -9.62 1.32
C ALA A 113 13.34 -10.76 0.73
N LEU A 114 14.65 -10.60 0.59
CA LEU A 114 15.57 -11.67 0.18
C LEU A 114 15.65 -12.76 1.23
N SER A 115 15.73 -12.39 2.51
CA SER A 115 15.80 -13.35 3.62
C SER A 115 14.56 -14.23 3.67
N VAL A 116 13.35 -13.62 3.54
CA VAL A 116 12.09 -14.39 3.54
C VAL A 116 11.94 -15.22 2.28
N TYR A 117 12.37 -14.71 1.12
CA TYR A 117 12.35 -15.44 -0.14
C TYR A 117 13.28 -16.67 -0.10
N ASN A 118 14.51 -16.49 0.38
CA ASN A 118 15.46 -17.59 0.53
C ASN A 118 14.96 -18.63 1.52
N ALA A 119 14.38 -18.21 2.64
CA ALA A 119 13.76 -19.11 3.59
C ALA A 119 12.66 -19.97 2.94
N ALA A 120 11.78 -19.37 2.14
CA ALA A 120 10.75 -20.09 1.40
C ALA A 120 11.34 -21.09 0.38
N ALA A 121 12.40 -20.70 -0.33
CA ALA A 121 13.09 -21.55 -1.30
C ALA A 121 13.77 -22.75 -0.64
N GLU A 122 14.48 -22.54 0.47
CA GLU A 122 15.14 -23.60 1.24
C GLU A 122 14.12 -24.54 1.86
N TRP A 123 12.99 -24.03 2.36
CA TRP A 123 11.91 -24.87 2.89
C TRP A 123 11.37 -25.86 1.85
N ILE A 124 11.26 -25.44 0.59
CA ILE A 124 10.85 -26.32 -0.52
C ILE A 124 11.86 -27.46 -0.71
N LEU A 125 13.15 -27.20 -0.46
CA LEU A 125 14.22 -28.20 -0.55
C LEU A 125 14.29 -29.13 0.68
N GLY A 126 13.40 -28.94 1.67
CA GLY A 126 13.33 -29.76 2.89
C GLY A 126 14.30 -29.31 3.98
N ASN A 127 14.95 -28.16 3.83
CA ASN A 127 15.79 -27.60 4.88
C ASN A 127 14.92 -26.91 5.95
N THR A 128 14.82 -27.57 7.13
CA THR A 128 14.03 -27.08 8.27
C THR A 128 14.82 -26.20 9.24
N ASP A 129 16.14 -26.09 9.07
CA ASP A 129 17.01 -25.32 9.97
C ASP A 129 16.73 -23.82 9.94
N ILE A 130 16.00 -23.36 8.93
CA ILE A 130 15.58 -21.98 8.73
C ILE A 130 14.67 -21.47 9.86
N ILE A 131 13.94 -22.38 10.53
CA ILE A 131 13.07 -22.06 11.67
C ILE A 131 13.80 -22.29 13.00
N HIS A 132 15.07 -22.70 12.96
CA HIS A 132 15.81 -23.03 14.18
C HIS A 132 15.98 -21.79 15.08
N PRO A 133 15.65 -21.88 16.39
CA PRO A 133 15.49 -20.72 17.27
C PRO A 133 16.77 -19.90 17.53
N THR A 134 17.93 -20.33 17.07
CA THR A 134 19.20 -19.72 17.50
C THR A 134 19.93 -18.87 16.46
N VAL A 135 19.63 -18.96 15.15
CA VAL A 135 20.48 -18.31 14.12
C VAL A 135 19.73 -17.84 12.86
N SER A 136 18.41 -18.04 12.76
CA SER A 136 17.70 -17.69 11.52
C SER A 136 16.99 -16.34 11.58
N TYR A 137 16.87 -15.69 10.42
CA TYR A 137 16.10 -14.45 10.27
C TYR A 137 14.67 -14.59 10.84
N LEU A 138 14.00 -15.72 10.60
CA LEU A 138 12.65 -15.99 11.07
C LEU A 138 12.55 -16.20 12.58
N SER A 139 13.64 -16.55 13.27
CA SER A 139 13.64 -16.63 14.73
C SER A 139 13.57 -15.25 15.39
N TYR A 140 14.13 -14.23 14.73
CA TYR A 140 14.03 -12.83 15.16
C TYR A 140 12.73 -12.17 14.73
N TYR A 141 12.17 -12.62 13.60
CA TYR A 141 10.96 -12.04 12.99
C TYR A 141 9.89 -13.11 12.74
N PRO A 142 9.31 -13.73 13.79
CA PRO A 142 8.35 -14.82 13.63
C PRO A 142 7.05 -14.41 12.93
N GLN A 143 6.71 -13.11 12.94
CA GLN A 143 5.58 -12.57 12.18
C GLN A 143 5.73 -12.75 10.66
N GLN A 144 6.95 -12.99 10.14
CA GLN A 144 7.21 -13.21 8.72
C GLN A 144 6.95 -14.66 8.26
N ILE A 145 6.68 -15.59 9.18
CA ILE A 145 6.42 -17.00 8.84
C ILE A 145 5.20 -17.13 7.91
N GLY A 146 4.15 -16.33 8.13
CA GLY A 146 2.99 -16.30 7.26
C GLY A 146 3.33 -15.87 5.83
N LEU A 147 4.20 -14.85 5.67
CA LEU A 147 4.67 -14.40 4.36
C LEU A 147 5.56 -15.47 3.72
N MET A 148 6.44 -16.11 4.48
CA MET A 148 7.28 -17.22 4.00
C MET A 148 6.41 -18.36 3.45
N ALA A 149 5.39 -18.79 4.19
CA ALA A 149 4.47 -19.86 3.75
C ALA A 149 3.72 -19.48 2.47
N PHE A 150 3.31 -18.21 2.36
CA PHE A 150 2.68 -17.70 1.14
C PHE A 150 3.67 -17.71 -0.05
N LEU A 151 4.91 -17.27 0.15
CA LEU A 151 5.95 -17.32 -0.90
C LEU A 151 6.29 -18.77 -1.29
N GLU A 152 6.36 -19.68 -0.32
CA GLU A 152 6.53 -21.11 -0.59
C GLU A 152 5.44 -21.64 -1.54
N LEU A 153 4.16 -21.33 -1.25
CA LEU A 153 3.05 -21.72 -2.11
C LEU A 153 3.23 -21.19 -3.54
N LEU A 154 3.59 -19.90 -3.68
CA LEU A 154 3.82 -19.30 -4.98
C LEU A 154 5.01 -19.92 -5.73
N LEU A 155 6.10 -20.22 -5.04
CA LEU A 155 7.26 -20.90 -5.62
C LEU A 155 6.93 -22.33 -6.06
N ARG A 156 6.13 -23.07 -5.29
CA ARG A 156 5.66 -24.40 -5.69
C ARG A 156 4.81 -24.33 -6.96
N ILE A 157 3.87 -23.36 -7.04
CA ILE A 157 3.07 -23.13 -8.24
C ILE A 157 3.98 -22.78 -9.43
N TRP A 158 4.96 -21.91 -9.22
CA TRP A 158 5.90 -21.53 -10.27
C TRP A 158 6.72 -22.71 -10.79
N ASN A 159 7.25 -23.53 -9.90
CA ASN A 159 8.03 -24.71 -10.27
C ASN A 159 7.22 -25.73 -11.10
N LEU A 160 5.88 -25.79 -10.91
CA LEU A 160 5.01 -26.64 -11.74
C LEU A 160 4.90 -26.13 -13.19
N THR A 161 5.16 -24.85 -13.46
CA THR A 161 5.09 -24.30 -14.83
C THR A 161 6.25 -24.69 -15.71
N GLY A 162 7.39 -25.06 -15.14
CA GLY A 162 8.62 -25.41 -15.86
C GLY A 162 9.26 -24.25 -16.65
N LEU A 163 8.82 -23.00 -16.40
CA LEU A 163 9.33 -21.82 -17.09
C LEU A 163 10.72 -21.44 -16.58
N SER A 164 11.61 -21.03 -17.48
CA SER A 164 12.98 -20.60 -17.15
C SER A 164 13.11 -19.14 -16.66
N VAL A 165 12.00 -18.41 -16.61
CA VAL A 165 11.98 -17.02 -16.11
C VAL A 165 12.16 -17.03 -14.57
N PRO A 166 12.87 -16.04 -13.98
CA PRO A 166 13.03 -15.97 -12.54
C PRO A 166 11.67 -15.92 -11.79
N ALA A 167 11.51 -16.79 -10.78
CA ALA A 167 10.27 -16.88 -9.98
C ALA A 167 9.86 -15.54 -9.34
N TRP A 168 10.82 -14.66 -9.06
CA TRP A 168 10.56 -13.35 -8.50
C TRP A 168 9.68 -12.47 -9.39
N HIS A 169 9.75 -12.60 -10.72
CA HIS A 169 8.86 -11.90 -11.64
C HIS A 169 7.41 -12.35 -11.50
N PHE A 170 7.21 -13.65 -11.32
CA PHE A 170 5.87 -14.20 -11.05
C PHE A 170 5.31 -13.71 -9.72
N ILE A 171 6.13 -13.70 -8.67
CA ILE A 171 5.73 -13.18 -7.35
C ILE A 171 5.33 -11.71 -7.44
N LYS A 172 6.11 -10.88 -8.15
CA LYS A 172 5.76 -9.47 -8.41
C LYS A 172 4.45 -9.33 -9.17
N LEU A 173 4.21 -10.19 -10.18
CA LEU A 173 2.95 -10.18 -10.93
C LEU A 173 1.76 -10.48 -10.03
N VAL A 174 1.88 -11.50 -9.18
CA VAL A 174 0.84 -11.82 -8.18
C VAL A 174 0.60 -10.62 -7.25
N TYR A 175 1.68 -9.96 -6.78
CA TYR A 175 1.57 -8.76 -5.95
C TYR A 175 0.80 -7.63 -6.67
N VAL A 176 1.12 -7.36 -7.94
CA VAL A 176 0.41 -6.34 -8.75
C VAL A 176 -1.08 -6.70 -8.90
N CYS A 177 -1.40 -7.97 -9.15
CA CYS A 177 -2.78 -8.43 -9.21
C CYS A 177 -3.52 -8.25 -7.88
N LEU A 178 -2.86 -8.58 -6.76
CA LEU A 178 -3.43 -8.38 -5.42
C LEU A 178 -3.64 -6.90 -5.11
N LEU A 179 -2.72 -6.02 -5.52
CA LEU A 179 -2.86 -4.58 -5.37
C LEU A 179 -4.06 -4.04 -6.17
N CYS A 180 -4.21 -4.44 -7.43
CA CYS A 180 -5.38 -4.11 -8.24
C CYS A 180 -6.68 -4.61 -7.60
N GLY A 181 -6.66 -5.84 -7.07
CA GLY A 181 -7.77 -6.41 -6.32
C GLY A 181 -8.11 -5.61 -5.07
N ALA A 182 -7.12 -5.21 -4.29
CA ALA A 182 -7.30 -4.39 -3.09
C ALA A 182 -7.93 -3.02 -3.43
N ILE A 183 -7.46 -2.35 -4.49
CA ILE A 183 -8.03 -1.09 -4.98
C ILE A 183 -9.50 -1.29 -5.38
N TRP A 184 -9.79 -2.37 -6.09
CA TRP A 184 -11.16 -2.71 -6.49
C TRP A 184 -12.06 -2.97 -5.29
N PHE A 185 -11.63 -3.76 -4.32
CA PHE A 185 -12.40 -4.03 -3.10
C PHE A 185 -12.62 -2.78 -2.25
N GLN A 186 -11.61 -1.93 -2.09
CA GLN A 186 -11.76 -0.66 -1.39
C GLN A 186 -12.76 0.25 -2.11
N TYR A 187 -12.70 0.35 -3.43
CA TYR A 187 -13.67 1.09 -4.23
C TYR A 187 -15.10 0.59 -4.01
N LEU A 188 -15.32 -0.74 -3.97
CA LEU A 188 -16.63 -1.31 -3.66
C LEU A 188 -17.07 -1.01 -2.21
N SER A 189 -16.14 -1.10 -1.25
CA SER A 189 -16.42 -0.85 0.17
C SER A 189 -16.91 0.57 0.44
N LEU A 190 -16.47 1.56 -0.36
CA LEU A 190 -16.94 2.94 -0.24
C LEU A 190 -18.46 3.07 -0.44
N GLN A 191 -19.08 2.19 -1.22
CA GLN A 191 -20.53 2.17 -1.45
C GLN A 191 -21.31 1.80 -0.18
N TYR A 192 -20.72 0.95 0.66
CA TYR A 192 -21.32 0.51 1.91
C TYR A 192 -21.07 1.49 3.06
N LEU A 193 -19.88 2.08 3.07
CA LEU A 193 -19.46 2.99 4.14
C LEU A 193 -20.11 4.37 4.03
N TRP A 194 -20.29 4.88 2.80
CA TRP A 194 -20.86 6.21 2.54
C TRP A 194 -21.90 6.19 1.42
N PRO A 195 -23.08 5.55 1.63
CA PRO A 195 -24.06 5.33 0.59
C PRO A 195 -24.56 6.61 -0.11
N GLU A 196 -24.61 7.73 0.61
CA GLU A 196 -25.08 9.01 0.05
C GLU A 196 -24.01 9.71 -0.81
N ASN A 197 -22.74 9.63 -0.41
CA ASN A 197 -21.63 10.38 -1.02
C ASN A 197 -20.62 9.48 -1.73
N TYR A 198 -20.85 8.16 -1.83
CA TYR A 198 -19.86 7.22 -2.35
C TYR A 198 -19.31 7.59 -3.72
N LYS A 199 -20.13 8.21 -4.58
CA LYS A 199 -19.72 8.56 -5.94
C LYS A 199 -18.62 9.61 -5.97
N LYS A 200 -18.75 10.68 -5.17
CA LYS A 200 -17.72 11.73 -5.04
C LYS A 200 -16.47 11.19 -4.31
N ILE A 201 -16.68 10.48 -3.22
CA ILE A 201 -15.60 9.89 -2.42
C ILE A 201 -14.81 8.88 -3.26
N SER A 202 -15.47 8.07 -4.09
CA SER A 202 -14.79 7.15 -5.00
C SER A 202 -13.89 7.85 -6.01
N CYS A 203 -14.32 8.98 -6.57
CA CYS A 203 -13.46 9.78 -7.46
C CYS A 203 -12.22 10.29 -6.72
N CYS A 204 -12.39 10.87 -5.53
CA CYS A 204 -11.29 11.33 -4.71
C CYS A 204 -10.31 10.20 -4.36
N TYR A 205 -10.85 9.04 -3.96
CA TYR A 205 -10.05 7.85 -3.66
C TYR A 205 -9.20 7.41 -4.85
N LEU A 206 -9.79 7.29 -6.05
CA LEU A 206 -9.06 6.85 -7.24
C LEU A 206 -7.94 7.84 -7.63
N VAL A 207 -8.18 9.14 -7.49
CA VAL A 207 -7.14 10.16 -7.70
C VAL A 207 -6.02 10.00 -6.69
N LEU A 208 -6.34 9.83 -5.40
CA LEU A 208 -5.33 9.60 -4.36
C LEU A 208 -4.49 8.35 -4.66
N VAL A 209 -5.11 7.27 -5.10
CA VAL A 209 -4.38 6.05 -5.49
C VAL A 209 -3.40 6.35 -6.62
N CYS A 210 -3.83 7.01 -7.70
CA CYS A 210 -2.95 7.36 -8.81
C CYS A 210 -1.76 8.24 -8.38
N CYS A 211 -1.97 9.15 -7.45
CA CYS A 211 -0.93 10.06 -6.99
C CYS A 211 0.06 9.43 -6.01
N ASN A 212 -0.38 8.45 -5.20
CA ASN A 212 0.47 7.81 -4.20
C ASN A 212 1.16 6.52 -4.69
N LEU A 213 0.78 6.00 -5.85
CA LEU A 213 1.35 4.78 -6.40
C LEU A 213 2.87 4.77 -6.53
N PRO A 214 3.54 5.85 -6.97
CA PRO A 214 4.99 5.87 -7.04
C PRO A 214 5.69 5.65 -5.70
N MET A 215 4.98 5.86 -4.58
CA MET A 215 5.53 5.62 -3.22
C MET A 215 5.23 4.21 -2.69
N ILE A 216 4.28 3.48 -3.30
CA ILE A 216 3.85 2.16 -2.83
C ILE A 216 4.58 1.03 -3.58
N MET A 217 5.15 1.31 -4.74
CA MET A 217 5.88 0.39 -5.61
C MET A 217 7.40 0.57 -5.51
#